data_1a3cb23be5240ca69991e6aaebec463e
#
_entry.id   1a3cb23be5240ca69991e6aaebec463e
#
_cell.length_a   1.000
_cell.length_b   1.000
_cell.length_c   1.000
_cell.angle_alpha   90.00
_cell.angle_beta   90.00
_cell.angle_gamma   90.00
#
_symmetry.space_group_name_H-M   'P 1'
#
loop_
_entity.id
_entity.type
_entity.pdbx_description
1 polymer ?
#
loop_
_entity_poly.entity_id
_entity_poly.type
_entity_poly.pdbx_seq_one_letter_code
_entity_poly.pdbx_strand_id
1 'polypeptide(L)'
;MLDPIAIHLGPLAIRWYALCIVTGLILAVYLTMKEAPRKKIIPDDILDFILIAFPLAILGARLYYVIFRFDYYSQNLGEIFAIWNGGLAIYGGLITGALVLYIFADRKLINTWDFLDIAAPSVMIAQSLGRWGNFFNQEAYGAAVDNLDYLPAFIRDQMYIEGSYRQPTFLYESLWNLLGFALILIFRRKWKSLRRGHITAFYLIWYGFGRMVIEGMRTDSLMFFGLRVSQWLSVVLIGLGIFIILYQNRKKAPYYVTEEEK
;
A
#
# COMPACT_ATOMS: atom_id res chain seq x y z
N MET A 1 6.76 0.68 -27.21
CA MET A 1 5.98 1.25 -26.09
C MET A 1 4.71 0.42 -25.95
N LEU A 2 4.40 -0.06 -24.75
CA LEU A 2 3.20 -0.86 -24.50
C LEU A 2 1.98 0.07 -24.45
N ASP A 3 0.84 -0.41 -24.97
CA ASP A 3 -0.43 0.31 -24.83
C ASP A 3 -0.85 0.27 -23.35
N PRO A 4 -1.14 1.40 -22.69
CA PRO A 4 -1.63 1.42 -21.32
C PRO A 4 -3.04 0.81 -21.17
N ILE A 5 -3.77 0.62 -22.29
CA ILE A 5 -5.07 -0.01 -22.30
C ILE A 5 -4.90 -1.51 -22.54
N ALA A 6 -5.40 -2.33 -21.59
CA ALA A 6 -5.34 -3.78 -21.68
C ALA A 6 -6.47 -4.36 -22.54
N ILE A 7 -7.69 -3.83 -22.37
CA ILE A 7 -8.90 -4.38 -23.03
C ILE A 7 -9.84 -3.23 -23.40
N HIS A 8 -10.34 -3.26 -24.63
CA HIS A 8 -11.44 -2.40 -25.09
C HIS A 8 -12.77 -3.17 -25.08
N LEU A 9 -13.73 -2.71 -24.30
CA LEU A 9 -15.11 -3.22 -24.26
C LEU A 9 -16.08 -2.14 -24.75
N GLY A 10 -16.15 -1.94 -26.05
CA GLY A 10 -16.91 -0.84 -26.62
C GLY A 10 -16.38 0.53 -26.16
N PRO A 11 -17.19 1.37 -25.52
CA PRO A 11 -16.75 2.67 -25.02
C PRO A 11 -15.87 2.59 -23.75
N LEU A 12 -15.79 1.42 -23.11
CA LEU A 12 -15.05 1.20 -21.88
C LEU A 12 -13.62 0.71 -22.18
N ALA A 13 -12.63 1.46 -21.77
CA ALA A 13 -11.21 1.11 -21.84
C ALA A 13 -10.69 0.66 -20.47
N ILE A 14 -10.35 -0.62 -20.33
CA ILE A 14 -9.76 -1.17 -19.10
C ILE A 14 -8.25 -1.03 -19.20
N ARG A 15 -7.64 -0.30 -18.27
CA ARG A 15 -6.19 -0.06 -18.23
C ARG A 15 -5.47 -1.16 -17.45
N TRP A 16 -4.25 -1.47 -17.84
CA TRP A 16 -3.36 -2.37 -17.09
C TRP A 16 -3.20 -1.94 -15.63
N TYR A 17 -3.15 -0.64 -15.38
CA TYR A 17 -3.08 -0.10 -14.02
C TYR A 17 -4.23 -0.60 -13.13
N ALA A 18 -5.45 -0.56 -13.64
CA ALA A 18 -6.62 -1.04 -12.90
C ALA A 18 -6.54 -2.56 -12.65
N LEU A 19 -6.09 -3.32 -13.66
CA LEU A 19 -5.91 -4.77 -13.52
C LEU A 19 -4.86 -5.13 -12.45
N CYS A 20 -3.74 -4.42 -12.42
CA CYS A 20 -2.70 -4.61 -11.39
C CYS A 20 -3.24 -4.36 -9.99
N ILE A 21 -4.00 -3.27 -9.78
CA ILE A 21 -4.59 -2.93 -8.49
C ILE A 21 -5.63 -3.97 -8.06
N VAL A 22 -6.56 -4.32 -8.97
CA VAL A 22 -7.63 -5.28 -8.66
C VAL A 22 -7.05 -6.65 -8.36
N THR A 23 -6.07 -7.12 -9.16
CA THR A 23 -5.37 -8.39 -8.91
C THR A 23 -4.65 -8.37 -7.56
N GLY A 24 -3.96 -7.26 -7.25
CA GLY A 24 -3.30 -7.06 -5.96
C GLY A 24 -4.30 -7.12 -4.79
N LEU A 25 -5.43 -6.45 -4.92
CA LEU A 25 -6.49 -6.45 -3.91
C LEU A 25 -7.09 -7.86 -3.70
N ILE A 26 -7.46 -8.55 -4.78
CA ILE A 26 -8.00 -9.92 -4.71
C ILE A 26 -7.01 -10.85 -4.01
N LEU A 27 -5.74 -10.79 -4.40
CA LEU A 27 -4.69 -11.61 -3.79
C LEU A 27 -4.49 -11.26 -2.31
N ALA A 28 -4.50 -9.98 -1.96
CA ALA A 28 -4.38 -9.53 -0.57
C ALA A 28 -5.53 -10.03 0.29
N VAL A 29 -6.77 -9.90 -0.19
CA VAL A 29 -7.96 -10.40 0.50
C VAL A 29 -7.87 -11.91 0.69
N TYR A 30 -7.57 -12.66 -0.37
CA TYR A 30 -7.43 -14.12 -0.32
C TYR A 30 -6.38 -14.57 0.71
N LEU A 31 -5.19 -13.96 0.70
CA LEU A 31 -4.12 -14.31 1.64
C LEU A 31 -4.47 -13.95 3.09
N THR A 32 -5.13 -12.83 3.30
CA THR A 32 -5.60 -12.41 4.63
C THR A 32 -6.69 -13.36 5.14
N MET A 33 -7.66 -13.73 4.31
CA MET A 33 -8.70 -14.72 4.66
C MET A 33 -8.10 -16.08 5.01
N LYS A 34 -7.08 -16.51 4.27
CA LYS A 34 -6.39 -17.79 4.54
C LYS A 34 -5.66 -17.81 5.88
N GLU A 35 -5.19 -16.66 6.35
CA GLU A 35 -4.48 -16.53 7.64
C GLU A 35 -5.44 -16.22 8.81
N ALA A 36 -6.61 -15.64 8.53
CA ALA A 36 -7.58 -15.20 9.53
C ALA A 36 -7.96 -16.24 10.60
N PRO A 37 -8.24 -17.54 10.26
CA PRO A 37 -8.62 -18.55 11.25
C PRO A 37 -7.56 -18.76 12.34
N ARG A 38 -6.27 -18.56 12.03
CA ARG A 38 -5.17 -18.68 13.01
C ARG A 38 -5.21 -17.63 14.10
N LYS A 39 -5.85 -16.50 13.81
CA LYS A 39 -6.09 -15.42 14.78
C LYS A 39 -7.52 -15.44 15.33
N LYS A 40 -8.24 -16.56 15.13
CA LYS A 40 -9.64 -16.73 15.54
C LYS A 40 -10.54 -15.64 14.93
N ILE A 41 -10.16 -15.15 13.73
CA ILE A 41 -10.95 -14.23 12.92
C ILE A 41 -11.71 -15.03 11.87
N ILE A 42 -12.99 -14.77 11.72
CA ILE A 42 -13.83 -15.41 10.70
C ILE A 42 -13.39 -14.88 9.32
N PRO A 43 -13.08 -15.74 8.33
CA PRO A 43 -12.64 -15.26 7.02
C PRO A 43 -13.61 -14.29 6.35
N ASP A 44 -14.92 -14.48 6.51
CA ASP A 44 -15.94 -13.60 5.94
C ASP A 44 -15.90 -12.19 6.54
N ASP A 45 -15.44 -12.02 7.78
CA ASP A 45 -15.23 -10.69 8.36
C ASP A 45 -14.19 -9.86 7.60
N ILE A 46 -13.25 -10.51 6.90
CA ILE A 46 -12.30 -9.81 6.03
C ILE A 46 -13.02 -9.23 4.81
N LEU A 47 -13.94 -9.99 4.20
CA LEU A 47 -14.77 -9.51 3.08
C LEU A 47 -15.71 -8.40 3.53
N ASP A 48 -16.41 -8.60 4.67
CA ASP A 48 -17.28 -7.58 5.26
C ASP A 48 -16.53 -6.27 5.48
N PHE A 49 -15.31 -6.38 6.05
CA PHE A 49 -14.46 -5.20 6.25
C PHE A 49 -14.14 -4.49 4.94
N ILE A 50 -13.69 -5.21 3.92
CA ILE A 50 -13.33 -4.61 2.62
C ILE A 50 -14.54 -3.97 1.94
N LEU A 51 -15.71 -4.64 1.97
CA LEU A 51 -16.94 -4.11 1.39
C LEU A 51 -17.40 -2.81 2.05
N ILE A 52 -17.11 -2.63 3.34
CA ILE A 52 -17.41 -1.41 4.08
C ILE A 52 -16.30 -0.37 3.93
N ALA A 53 -15.04 -0.80 4.16
CA ALA A 53 -13.90 0.10 4.23
C ALA A 53 -13.54 0.70 2.87
N PHE A 54 -13.64 -0.05 1.78
CA PHE A 54 -13.23 0.42 0.46
C PHE A 54 -14.08 1.60 -0.05
N PRO A 55 -15.43 1.53 -0.06
CA PRO A 55 -16.25 2.69 -0.43
C PRO A 55 -16.04 3.90 0.51
N LEU A 56 -15.98 3.65 1.82
CA LEU A 56 -15.78 4.73 2.79
C LEU A 56 -14.39 5.38 2.65
N ALA A 57 -13.35 4.59 2.34
CA ALA A 57 -12.02 5.14 2.06
C ALA A 57 -12.00 6.02 0.81
N ILE A 58 -12.75 5.67 -0.24
CA ILE A 58 -12.91 6.53 -1.42
C ILE A 58 -13.58 7.85 -1.05
N LEU A 59 -14.67 7.79 -0.28
CA LEU A 59 -15.35 9.00 0.22
C LEU A 59 -14.43 9.85 1.09
N GLY A 60 -13.67 9.21 1.99
CA GLY A 60 -12.68 9.91 2.81
C GLY A 60 -11.56 10.55 2.01
N ALA A 61 -11.07 9.85 0.96
CA ALA A 61 -10.07 10.40 0.05
C ALA A 61 -10.60 11.62 -0.70
N ARG A 62 -11.86 11.59 -1.14
CA ARG A 62 -12.54 12.71 -1.77
C ARG A 62 -12.75 13.87 -0.82
N LEU A 63 -13.30 13.61 0.36
CA LEU A 63 -13.53 14.63 1.38
C LEU A 63 -12.25 15.37 1.76
N TYR A 64 -11.16 14.62 1.99
CA TYR A 64 -9.85 15.20 2.27
C TYR A 64 -9.39 16.13 1.14
N TYR A 65 -9.49 15.66 -0.10
CA TYR A 65 -9.12 16.47 -1.27
C TYR A 65 -9.93 17.75 -1.39
N VAL A 66 -11.26 17.67 -1.21
CA VAL A 66 -12.18 18.80 -1.24
C VAL A 66 -11.84 19.83 -0.15
N ILE A 67 -11.56 19.37 1.08
CA ILE A 67 -11.18 20.25 2.20
C ILE A 67 -9.91 21.04 1.86
N PHE A 68 -8.88 20.37 1.33
CA PHE A 68 -7.60 21.03 1.00
C PHE A 68 -7.63 21.85 -0.29
N ARG A 69 -8.75 21.82 -1.04
CA ARG A 69 -9.01 22.62 -2.23
C ARG A 69 -10.31 23.40 -2.09
N PHE A 70 -10.63 23.77 -0.85
CA PHE A 70 -11.93 24.39 -0.52
C PHE A 70 -12.17 25.71 -1.30
N ASP A 71 -11.14 26.48 -1.59
CA ASP A 71 -11.25 27.72 -2.39
C ASP A 71 -11.90 27.45 -3.76
N TYR A 72 -11.57 26.34 -4.39
CA TYR A 72 -12.17 25.93 -5.66
C TYR A 72 -13.58 25.37 -5.45
N TYR A 73 -13.74 24.44 -4.52
CA TYR A 73 -15.00 23.70 -4.34
C TYR A 73 -16.11 24.54 -3.70
N SER A 74 -15.78 25.59 -2.97
CA SER A 74 -16.77 26.55 -2.46
C SER A 74 -17.52 27.27 -3.58
N GLN A 75 -16.89 27.41 -4.74
CA GLN A 75 -17.47 28.05 -5.94
C GLN A 75 -18.07 27.04 -6.91
N ASN A 76 -17.74 25.73 -6.76
CA ASN A 76 -18.12 24.63 -7.66
C ASN A 76 -18.73 23.46 -6.87
N LEU A 77 -19.77 23.71 -6.07
CA LEU A 77 -20.37 22.74 -5.16
C LEU A 77 -20.83 21.43 -5.85
N GLY A 78 -21.32 21.54 -7.09
CA GLY A 78 -21.74 20.37 -7.88
C GLY A 78 -20.63 19.37 -8.20
N GLU A 79 -19.36 19.83 -8.18
CA GLU A 79 -18.21 18.97 -8.46
C GLU A 79 -17.68 18.22 -7.23
N ILE A 80 -18.17 18.54 -6.02
CA ILE A 80 -17.72 17.88 -4.79
C ILE A 80 -17.85 16.36 -4.88
N PHE A 81 -18.92 15.86 -5.49
CA PHE A 81 -19.19 14.42 -5.62
C PHE A 81 -18.65 13.80 -6.91
N ALA A 82 -18.05 14.58 -7.81
CA ALA A 82 -17.57 14.10 -9.10
C ALA A 82 -16.24 13.36 -8.98
N ILE A 83 -16.25 12.17 -8.35
CA ILE A 83 -15.05 11.31 -8.15
C ILE A 83 -14.45 10.81 -9.46
N TRP A 84 -15.24 10.74 -10.53
CA TRP A 84 -14.79 10.32 -11.87
C TRP A 84 -13.88 11.35 -12.55
N ASN A 85 -13.85 12.59 -12.08
CA ASN A 85 -12.91 13.62 -12.54
C ASN A 85 -11.55 13.55 -11.81
N GLY A 86 -11.31 12.50 -11.01
CA GLY A 86 -10.12 12.41 -10.16
C GLY A 86 -10.25 13.23 -8.87
N GLY A 87 -9.13 13.68 -8.30
CA GLY A 87 -9.14 14.46 -7.05
C GLY A 87 -9.45 13.59 -5.82
N LEU A 88 -8.65 12.53 -5.64
CA LEU A 88 -8.67 11.65 -4.49
C LEU A 88 -7.33 11.74 -3.76
N ALA A 89 -7.36 12.11 -2.47
CA ALA A 89 -6.15 12.20 -1.65
C ALA A 89 -5.95 10.90 -0.85
N ILE A 90 -4.83 10.23 -1.08
CA ILE A 90 -4.50 8.96 -0.44
C ILE A 90 -4.57 9.03 1.10
N TYR A 91 -4.16 10.15 1.68
CA TYR A 91 -4.17 10.33 3.14
C TYR A 91 -5.60 10.28 3.72
N GLY A 92 -6.57 10.88 3.03
CA GLY A 92 -7.98 10.80 3.42
C GLY A 92 -8.49 9.36 3.42
N GLY A 93 -8.12 8.58 2.40
CA GLY A 93 -8.45 7.16 2.32
C GLY A 93 -7.81 6.34 3.44
N LEU A 94 -6.53 6.57 3.75
CA LEU A 94 -5.82 5.86 4.82
C LEU A 94 -6.39 6.18 6.21
N ILE A 95 -6.66 7.46 6.50
CA ILE A 95 -7.25 7.88 7.78
C ILE A 95 -8.64 7.24 7.94
N THR A 96 -9.47 7.32 6.91
CA THR A 96 -10.82 6.74 6.95
C THR A 96 -10.75 5.23 7.06
N GLY A 97 -9.88 4.56 6.31
CA GLY A 97 -9.67 3.11 6.41
C GLY A 97 -9.24 2.66 7.81
N ALA A 98 -8.32 3.40 8.44
CA ALA A 98 -7.89 3.12 9.81
C ALA A 98 -9.02 3.31 10.83
N LEU A 99 -9.84 4.37 10.69
CA LEU A 99 -10.99 4.61 11.54
C LEU A 99 -12.06 3.52 11.38
N VAL A 100 -12.36 3.14 10.14
CA VAL A 100 -13.30 2.05 9.84
C VAL A 100 -12.79 0.74 10.43
N LEU A 101 -11.49 0.44 10.29
CA LEU A 101 -10.91 -0.76 10.88
C LEU A 101 -11.08 -0.78 12.41
N TYR A 102 -10.79 0.34 13.06
CA TYR A 102 -10.93 0.43 14.51
C TYR A 102 -12.37 0.16 14.97
N ILE A 103 -13.36 0.83 14.33
CA ILE A 103 -14.78 0.66 14.65
C ILE A 103 -15.26 -0.76 14.30
N PHE A 104 -14.85 -1.29 13.16
CA PHE A 104 -15.22 -2.63 12.71
C PHE A 104 -14.68 -3.71 13.66
N ALA A 105 -13.40 -3.62 14.01
CA ALA A 105 -12.75 -4.56 14.91
C ALA A 105 -13.40 -4.56 16.31
N ASP A 106 -13.73 -3.37 16.84
CA ASP A 106 -14.43 -3.23 18.11
C ASP A 106 -15.82 -3.89 18.07
N ARG A 107 -16.61 -3.62 17.03
CA ARG A 107 -17.95 -4.20 16.87
C ARG A 107 -17.96 -5.72 16.68
N LYS A 108 -16.95 -6.25 15.99
CA LYS A 108 -16.81 -7.70 15.75
C LYS A 108 -16.01 -8.42 16.84
N LEU A 109 -15.58 -7.70 17.90
CA LEU A 109 -14.73 -8.21 18.99
C LEU A 109 -13.41 -8.79 18.49
N ILE A 110 -12.91 -8.27 17.37
CA ILE A 110 -11.62 -8.64 16.77
C ILE A 110 -10.53 -7.77 17.39
N ASN A 111 -9.39 -8.36 17.74
CA ASN A 111 -8.26 -7.56 18.15
C ASN A 111 -7.63 -6.86 16.93
N THR A 112 -7.57 -5.53 16.93
CA THR A 112 -7.06 -4.72 15.82
C THR A 112 -5.64 -5.09 15.41
N TRP A 113 -4.76 -5.43 16.37
CA TRP A 113 -3.38 -5.85 16.05
C TRP A 113 -3.33 -7.20 15.36
N ASP A 114 -4.20 -8.16 15.75
CA ASP A 114 -4.28 -9.45 15.07
C ASP A 114 -4.75 -9.27 13.62
N PHE A 115 -5.73 -8.40 13.40
CA PHE A 115 -6.19 -8.05 12.05
C PHE A 115 -5.07 -7.42 11.21
N LEU A 116 -4.39 -6.41 11.76
CA LEU A 116 -3.28 -5.74 11.09
C LEU A 116 -2.11 -6.69 10.80
N ASP A 117 -1.78 -7.58 11.72
CA ASP A 117 -0.67 -8.54 11.55
C ASP A 117 -0.93 -9.57 10.44
N ILE A 118 -2.19 -9.98 10.22
CA ILE A 118 -2.53 -10.88 9.11
C ILE A 118 -2.66 -10.12 7.78
N ALA A 119 -3.04 -8.84 7.82
CA ALA A 119 -3.19 -8.01 6.63
C ALA A 119 -1.84 -7.48 6.11
N ALA A 120 -0.88 -7.18 6.99
CA ALA A 120 0.38 -6.53 6.63
C ALA A 120 1.16 -7.22 5.49
N PRO A 121 1.42 -8.55 5.50
CA PRO A 121 2.07 -9.21 4.38
C PRO A 121 1.23 -9.16 3.10
N SER A 122 -0.10 -9.25 3.23
CA SER A 122 -1.02 -9.18 2.10
C SER A 122 -1.01 -7.81 1.42
N VAL A 123 -0.87 -6.75 2.20
CA VAL A 123 -0.69 -5.38 1.67
C VAL A 123 0.63 -5.26 0.91
N MET A 124 1.72 -5.87 1.38
CA MET A 124 3.01 -5.81 0.69
C MET A 124 2.95 -6.43 -0.71
N ILE A 125 2.32 -7.60 -0.85
CA ILE A 125 2.18 -8.21 -2.18
C ILE A 125 1.26 -7.40 -3.09
N ALA A 126 0.19 -6.80 -2.55
CA ALA A 126 -0.66 -5.90 -3.32
C ALA A 126 0.10 -4.64 -3.78
N GLN A 127 0.93 -4.05 -2.92
CA GLN A 127 1.80 -2.94 -3.27
C GLN A 127 2.81 -3.35 -4.35
N SER A 128 3.43 -4.52 -4.25
CA SER A 128 4.35 -5.05 -5.26
C SER A 128 3.69 -5.13 -6.63
N LEU A 129 2.48 -5.68 -6.72
CA LEU A 129 1.71 -5.78 -7.96
C LEU A 129 1.25 -4.40 -8.47
N GLY A 130 0.80 -3.53 -7.56
CA GLY A 130 0.35 -2.19 -7.92
C GLY A 130 1.43 -1.33 -8.60
N ARG A 131 2.73 -1.55 -8.29
CA ARG A 131 3.84 -0.86 -8.93
C ARG A 131 3.99 -1.16 -10.42
N TRP A 132 3.55 -2.32 -10.87
CA TRP A 132 3.49 -2.62 -12.30
C TRP A 132 2.48 -1.74 -13.05
N GLY A 133 1.47 -1.23 -12.36
CA GLY A 133 0.58 -0.21 -12.93
C GLY A 133 1.34 1.05 -13.35
N ASN A 134 2.28 1.53 -12.51
CA ASN A 134 3.12 2.67 -12.87
C ASN A 134 4.01 2.40 -14.08
N PHE A 135 4.51 1.16 -14.25
CA PHE A 135 5.25 0.74 -15.41
C PHE A 135 4.44 0.86 -16.71
N PHE A 136 3.20 0.38 -16.73
CA PHE A 136 2.34 0.48 -17.89
C PHE A 136 1.93 1.93 -18.21
N ASN A 137 1.75 2.75 -17.18
CA ASN A 137 1.40 4.17 -17.36
C ASN A 137 2.63 5.06 -17.62
N GLN A 138 3.86 4.53 -17.53
CA GLN A 138 5.10 5.31 -17.61
C GLN A 138 5.12 6.50 -16.66
N GLU A 139 4.76 6.26 -15.39
CA GLU A 139 4.70 7.29 -14.35
C GLU A 139 5.56 6.92 -13.13
N ALA A 140 5.85 7.89 -12.27
CA ALA A 140 6.59 7.69 -11.03
C ALA A 140 8.00 7.09 -11.23
N TYR A 141 8.65 7.38 -12.34
CA TYR A 141 10.00 6.94 -12.67
C TYR A 141 11.08 7.81 -12.00
N GLY A 142 12.34 7.32 -12.06
CA GLY A 142 13.48 8.03 -11.50
C GLY A 142 14.25 8.88 -12.52
N ALA A 143 15.45 9.30 -12.15
CA ALA A 143 16.31 10.14 -12.97
C ALA A 143 16.68 9.48 -14.31
N ALA A 144 17.08 10.29 -15.29
CA ALA A 144 17.64 9.79 -16.55
C ALA A 144 18.94 9.03 -16.29
N VAL A 145 19.14 7.95 -17.05
CA VAL A 145 20.34 7.11 -17.04
C VAL A 145 20.81 6.82 -18.48
N ASP A 146 22.08 6.47 -18.65
CA ASP A 146 22.66 6.27 -19.98
C ASP A 146 22.10 5.02 -20.67
N ASN A 147 21.88 3.93 -19.94
CA ASN A 147 21.31 2.70 -20.46
C ASN A 147 20.62 1.88 -19.35
N LEU A 148 19.90 0.84 -19.78
CA LEU A 148 19.25 -0.17 -18.93
C LEU A 148 19.50 -1.59 -19.49
N ASP A 149 20.69 -1.84 -20.05
CA ASP A 149 21.04 -3.08 -20.76
C ASP A 149 21.05 -4.32 -19.85
N TYR A 150 21.11 -4.11 -18.53
CA TYR A 150 20.99 -5.15 -17.51
C TYR A 150 19.54 -5.66 -17.32
N LEU A 151 18.55 -4.98 -17.92
CA LEU A 151 17.14 -5.36 -17.82
C LEU A 151 16.65 -6.07 -19.09
N PRO A 152 15.64 -6.94 -18.98
CA PRO A 152 14.97 -7.50 -20.14
C PRO A 152 14.44 -6.41 -21.08
N ALA A 153 14.48 -6.67 -22.39
CA ALA A 153 14.15 -5.69 -23.43
C ALA A 153 12.75 -5.05 -23.21
N PHE A 154 11.74 -5.85 -22.81
CA PHE A 154 10.39 -5.34 -22.59
C PHE A 154 10.32 -4.29 -21.46
N ILE A 155 11.18 -4.39 -20.42
CA ILE A 155 11.28 -3.37 -19.37
C ILE A 155 12.10 -2.19 -19.87
N ARG A 156 13.27 -2.45 -20.43
CA ARG A 156 14.18 -1.41 -20.95
C ARG A 156 13.46 -0.49 -21.93
N ASP A 157 12.80 -1.06 -22.92
CA ASP A 157 12.18 -0.31 -24.01
C ASP A 157 10.95 0.50 -23.51
N GLN A 158 10.22 0.00 -22.51
CA GLN A 158 9.12 0.72 -21.87
C GLN A 158 9.63 1.86 -20.98
N MET A 159 10.84 1.73 -20.43
CA MET A 159 11.47 2.78 -19.61
C MET A 159 12.23 3.84 -20.42
N TYR A 160 12.13 3.79 -21.75
CA TYR A 160 12.58 4.88 -22.61
C TYR A 160 11.47 5.94 -22.71
N ILE A 161 11.58 7.01 -21.92
CA ILE A 161 10.53 8.02 -21.70
C ILE A 161 11.13 9.40 -21.99
N GLU A 162 10.44 10.20 -22.81
CA GLU A 162 10.84 11.56 -23.17
C GLU A 162 12.29 11.64 -23.71
N GLY A 163 12.68 10.69 -24.56
CA GLY A 163 13.98 10.71 -25.24
C GLY A 163 15.16 10.19 -24.39
N SER A 164 14.93 9.64 -23.20
CA SER A 164 15.98 9.08 -22.34
C SER A 164 15.50 7.85 -21.58
N TYR A 165 16.44 6.96 -21.20
CA TYR A 165 16.14 5.89 -20.27
C TYR A 165 15.94 6.46 -18.87
N ARG A 166 14.92 5.96 -18.15
CA ARG A 166 14.58 6.39 -16.80
C ARG A 166 14.78 5.26 -15.80
N GLN A 167 15.29 5.56 -14.61
CA GLN A 167 15.43 4.55 -13.56
C GLN A 167 14.08 3.89 -13.25
N PRO A 168 14.01 2.54 -13.24
CA PRO A 168 12.77 1.79 -13.06
C PRO A 168 12.39 1.68 -11.57
N THR A 169 12.04 2.78 -10.95
CA THR A 169 11.66 2.85 -9.54
C THR A 169 10.49 1.93 -9.19
N PHE A 170 9.58 1.70 -10.15
CA PHE A 170 8.50 0.72 -10.01
C PHE A 170 9.04 -0.69 -9.70
N LEU A 171 10.10 -1.11 -10.40
CA LEU A 171 10.71 -2.43 -10.23
C LEU A 171 11.41 -2.54 -8.88
N TYR A 172 12.16 -1.51 -8.49
CA TYR A 172 12.83 -1.48 -7.20
C TYR A 172 11.84 -1.57 -6.05
N GLU A 173 10.75 -0.80 -6.10
CA GLU A 173 9.72 -0.82 -5.07
C GLU A 173 8.91 -2.13 -5.07
N SER A 174 8.63 -2.68 -6.26
CA SER A 174 7.98 -3.99 -6.40
C SER A 174 8.82 -5.11 -5.76
N LEU A 175 10.11 -5.19 -6.10
CA LEU A 175 11.02 -6.20 -5.55
C LEU A 175 11.24 -6.02 -4.05
N TRP A 176 11.33 -4.78 -3.56
CA TRP A 176 11.45 -4.47 -2.15
C TRP A 176 10.23 -4.97 -1.35
N ASN A 177 9.03 -4.68 -1.83
CA ASN A 177 7.80 -5.16 -1.19
C ASN A 177 7.67 -6.69 -1.26
N LEU A 178 8.05 -7.29 -2.40
CA LEU A 178 8.04 -8.75 -2.55
C LEU A 178 9.03 -9.42 -1.58
N LEU A 179 10.22 -8.84 -1.42
CA LEU A 179 11.21 -9.33 -0.45
C LEU A 179 10.68 -9.22 0.99
N GLY A 180 10.10 -8.09 1.37
CA GLY A 180 9.50 -7.93 2.70
C GLY A 180 8.36 -8.92 2.95
N PHE A 181 7.50 -9.15 1.94
CA PHE A 181 6.47 -10.19 1.99
C PHE A 181 7.08 -11.58 2.24
N ALA A 182 8.08 -11.97 1.46
CA ALA A 182 8.75 -13.26 1.61
C ALA A 182 9.39 -13.42 2.99
N LEU A 183 10.07 -12.39 3.49
CA LEU A 183 10.67 -12.39 4.83
C LEU A 183 9.61 -12.60 5.92
N ILE A 184 8.49 -11.87 5.87
CA ILE A 184 7.40 -12.10 6.83
C ILE A 184 6.91 -13.54 6.77
N LEU A 185 6.65 -14.09 5.59
CA LEU A 185 6.16 -15.47 5.46
C LEU A 185 7.13 -16.51 6.05
N ILE A 186 8.45 -16.28 5.88
CA ILE A 186 9.48 -17.16 6.40
C ILE A 186 9.59 -17.04 7.93
N PHE A 187 9.63 -15.81 8.46
CA PHE A 187 10.00 -15.57 9.85
C PHE A 187 8.82 -15.55 10.81
N ARG A 188 7.61 -15.18 10.36
CA ARG A 188 6.44 -15.04 11.25
C ARG A 188 6.11 -16.29 12.08
N ARG A 189 6.52 -17.48 11.61
CA ARG A 189 6.32 -18.76 12.31
C ARG A 189 7.59 -19.32 12.94
N LYS A 190 8.75 -18.95 12.41
CA LYS A 190 10.03 -19.43 12.94
C LYS A 190 10.46 -18.68 14.19
N TRP A 191 10.16 -17.39 14.27
CA TRP A 191 10.53 -16.55 15.41
C TRP A 191 9.49 -16.60 16.51
N LYS A 192 9.68 -17.51 17.45
CA LYS A 192 8.80 -17.72 18.60
C LYS A 192 8.68 -16.50 19.54
N SER A 193 9.62 -15.54 19.46
CA SER A 193 9.62 -14.32 20.26
C SER A 193 8.77 -13.19 19.66
N LEU A 194 8.23 -13.37 18.44
CA LEU A 194 7.33 -12.38 17.85
C LEU A 194 6.06 -12.24 18.69
N ARG A 195 5.70 -11.01 19.00
CA ARG A 195 4.45 -10.67 19.70
C ARG A 195 3.43 -10.08 18.75
N ARG A 196 2.19 -10.04 19.19
CA ARG A 196 1.09 -9.34 18.54
C ARG A 196 1.50 -7.90 18.20
N GLY A 197 1.27 -7.44 16.98
CA GLY A 197 1.67 -6.12 16.46
C GLY A 197 3.09 -6.08 15.87
N HIS A 198 3.94 -7.11 16.07
CA HIS A 198 5.31 -7.09 15.54
C HIS A 198 5.37 -7.25 14.02
N ILE A 199 4.44 -7.98 13.40
CA ILE A 199 4.36 -8.11 11.94
C ILE A 199 3.97 -6.76 11.31
N THR A 200 2.99 -6.10 11.90
CA THR A 200 2.59 -4.74 11.51
C THR A 200 3.75 -3.76 11.66
N ALA A 201 4.45 -3.83 12.80
CA ALA A 201 5.63 -2.97 13.04
C ALA A 201 6.74 -3.21 12.02
N PHE A 202 7.04 -4.47 11.68
CA PHE A 202 7.98 -4.81 10.62
C PHE A 202 7.55 -4.21 9.28
N TYR A 203 6.27 -4.34 8.91
CA TYR A 203 5.74 -3.74 7.69
C TYR A 203 5.98 -2.22 7.64
N LEU A 204 5.66 -1.50 8.72
CA LEU A 204 5.83 -0.05 8.79
C LEU A 204 7.30 0.37 8.64
N ILE A 205 8.22 -0.33 9.32
CA ILE A 205 9.66 -0.07 9.24
C ILE A 205 10.18 -0.39 7.83
N TRP A 206 9.84 -1.56 7.31
CA TRP A 206 10.28 -2.03 6.00
C TRP A 206 9.81 -1.12 4.87
N TYR A 207 8.51 -0.84 4.85
CA TYR A 207 7.93 0.06 3.86
C TYR A 207 8.49 1.48 3.99
N GLY A 208 8.57 2.01 5.20
CA GLY A 208 9.14 3.34 5.46
C GLY A 208 10.59 3.45 4.97
N PHE A 209 11.42 2.44 5.24
CA PHE A 209 12.82 2.43 4.77
C PHE A 209 12.89 2.38 3.24
N GLY A 210 12.19 1.44 2.60
CA GLY A 210 12.16 1.33 1.15
C GLY A 210 11.66 2.61 0.48
N ARG A 211 10.58 3.20 1.02
CA ARG A 211 10.01 4.44 0.51
C ARG A 211 10.97 5.61 0.65
N MET A 212 11.70 5.69 1.77
CA MET A 212 12.70 6.75 1.99
C MET A 212 13.79 6.72 0.91
N VAL A 213 14.32 5.54 0.58
CA VAL A 213 15.39 5.36 -0.42
C VAL A 213 14.86 5.60 -1.83
N ILE A 214 13.76 4.95 -2.20
CA ILE A 214 13.23 4.99 -3.58
C ILE A 214 12.66 6.36 -3.91
N GLU A 215 12.02 7.04 -2.96
CA GLU A 215 11.56 8.41 -3.16
C GLU A 215 12.73 9.36 -3.45
N GLY A 216 13.90 9.10 -2.87
CA GLY A 216 15.14 9.83 -3.17
C GLY A 216 15.55 9.80 -4.66
N MET A 217 15.15 8.77 -5.39
CA MET A 217 15.46 8.58 -6.81
C MET A 217 14.45 9.22 -7.77
N ARG A 218 13.24 9.56 -7.28
CA ARG A 218 12.15 10.10 -8.12
C ARG A 218 12.37 11.56 -8.46
N THR A 219 11.82 12.00 -9.59
CA THR A 219 11.97 13.39 -10.09
C THR A 219 10.74 14.25 -9.85
N ASP A 220 9.59 13.65 -9.54
CA ASP A 220 8.26 14.27 -9.49
C ASP A 220 7.72 14.52 -8.07
N SER A 221 8.58 14.50 -7.06
CA SER A 221 8.17 14.55 -5.64
C SER A 221 8.07 15.98 -5.09
N LEU A 222 7.05 16.21 -4.29
CA LEU A 222 6.87 17.48 -3.55
C LEU A 222 7.91 17.59 -2.43
N MET A 223 8.57 18.76 -2.35
CA MET A 223 9.59 19.07 -1.33
C MET A 223 8.99 19.86 -0.17
N PHE A 224 9.41 19.53 1.05
CA PHE A 224 9.05 20.25 2.27
C PHE A 224 10.24 20.23 3.25
N PHE A 225 10.71 21.40 3.69
CA PHE A 225 11.87 21.54 4.58
C PHE A 225 13.10 20.71 4.17
N GLY A 226 13.49 20.78 2.89
CA GLY A 226 14.70 20.12 2.37
C GLY A 226 14.59 18.61 2.14
N LEU A 227 13.48 17.98 2.52
CA LEU A 227 13.17 16.58 2.27
C LEU A 227 11.86 16.48 1.46
N ARG A 228 11.68 15.35 0.80
CA ARG A 228 10.40 15.04 0.14
C ARG A 228 9.34 14.71 1.17
N VAL A 229 8.09 15.11 0.93
CA VAL A 229 6.96 14.85 1.84
C VAL A 229 6.85 13.35 2.19
N SER A 230 7.07 12.48 1.22
CA SER A 230 7.06 11.02 1.45
C SER A 230 8.21 10.54 2.34
N GLN A 231 9.36 11.25 2.37
CA GLN A 231 10.47 10.92 3.26
C GLN A 231 10.14 11.27 4.72
N TRP A 232 9.48 12.39 4.97
CA TRP A 232 8.95 12.73 6.30
C TRP A 232 7.98 11.67 6.79
N LEU A 233 7.05 11.26 5.93
CA LEU A 233 6.14 10.16 6.26
C LEU A 233 6.89 8.87 6.58
N SER A 234 7.94 8.57 5.84
CA SER A 234 8.78 7.38 6.07
C SER A 234 9.43 7.40 7.46
N VAL A 235 9.95 8.56 7.90
CA VAL A 235 10.48 8.72 9.27
C VAL A 235 9.41 8.45 10.32
N VAL A 236 8.20 8.98 10.12
CA VAL A 236 7.06 8.74 11.02
C VAL A 236 6.69 7.26 11.06
N LEU A 237 6.61 6.58 9.91
CA LEU A 237 6.26 5.15 9.84
C LEU A 237 7.31 4.28 10.52
N ILE A 238 8.60 4.56 10.33
CA ILE A 238 9.69 3.86 11.01
C ILE A 238 9.60 4.08 12.52
N GLY A 239 9.40 5.33 12.96
CA GLY A 239 9.22 5.67 14.37
C GLY A 239 8.04 4.95 15.00
N LEU A 240 6.89 4.93 14.32
CA LEU A 240 5.69 4.19 14.75
C LEU A 240 5.96 2.69 14.85
N GLY A 241 6.64 2.09 13.87
CA GLY A 241 6.98 0.68 13.92
C GLY A 241 7.87 0.34 15.12
N ILE A 242 8.91 1.13 15.38
CA ILE A 242 9.77 0.97 16.57
C ILE A 242 8.94 1.15 17.85
N PHE A 243 8.10 2.17 17.92
CA PHE A 243 7.23 2.43 19.05
C PHE A 243 6.30 1.23 19.33
N ILE A 244 5.68 0.65 18.30
CA ILE A 244 4.82 -0.52 18.43
C ILE A 244 5.59 -1.70 19.04
N ILE A 245 6.80 -1.99 18.56
CA ILE A 245 7.64 -3.07 19.11
C ILE A 245 7.90 -2.85 20.60
N LEU A 246 8.35 -1.66 20.97
CA LEU A 246 8.68 -1.32 22.35
C LEU A 246 7.43 -1.39 23.26
N TYR A 247 6.32 -0.85 22.79
CA TYR A 247 5.05 -0.83 23.52
C TYR A 247 4.49 -2.25 23.75
N GLN A 248 4.45 -3.09 22.71
CA GLN A 248 3.96 -4.45 22.80
C GLN A 248 4.87 -5.34 23.68
N ASN A 249 6.18 -5.12 23.62
CA ASN A 249 7.13 -5.79 24.50
C ASN A 249 6.95 -5.38 25.96
N ARG A 250 6.77 -4.07 26.22
CA ARG A 250 6.54 -3.55 27.58
C ARG A 250 5.21 -4.04 28.16
N LYS A 251 4.17 -4.11 27.36
CA LYS A 251 2.87 -4.68 27.74
C LYS A 251 2.88 -6.21 27.87
N LYS A 252 3.97 -6.89 27.53
CA LYS A 252 4.04 -8.35 27.46
C LYS A 252 2.90 -8.93 26.62
N ALA A 253 2.60 -8.29 25.46
CA ALA A 253 1.55 -8.75 24.56
C ALA A 253 1.71 -10.23 24.22
N PRO A 254 0.62 -10.97 23.94
CA PRO A 254 0.69 -12.39 23.57
C PRO A 254 1.63 -12.62 22.39
N TYR A 255 2.23 -13.81 22.35
CA TYR A 255 3.06 -14.20 21.21
C TYR A 255 2.22 -14.36 19.94
N TYR A 256 2.83 -14.08 18.78
CA TYR A 256 2.18 -14.20 17.48
C TYR A 256 1.76 -15.63 17.17
N VAL A 257 2.66 -16.60 17.46
CA VAL A 257 2.37 -18.04 17.36
C VAL A 257 1.93 -18.53 18.74
N THR A 258 0.71 -19.03 18.84
CA THR A 258 0.17 -19.59 20.08
C THR A 258 0.68 -21.01 20.33
N GLU A 259 0.59 -21.52 21.57
CA GLU A 259 1.02 -22.88 21.90
C GLU A 259 0.20 -23.97 21.20
N GLU A 260 -1.05 -23.65 20.84
CA GLU A 260 -1.94 -24.53 20.08
C GLU A 260 -1.53 -24.69 18.59
N GLU A 261 -0.65 -23.83 18.08
CA GLU A 261 -0.14 -23.85 16.69
C GLU A 261 1.24 -24.53 16.58
N LYS A 262 1.83 -24.96 17.70
CA LYS A 262 3.10 -25.69 17.79
C LYS A 262 2.89 -27.19 17.64
#